data_0cb8ab83bc3cdcc13402845909c7d4a4
#
_entry.id   0cb8ab83bc3cdcc13402845909c7d4a4
#
_cell.length_a   1.000
_cell.length_b   1.000
_cell.length_c   1.000
_cell.angle_alpha   90.00
_cell.angle_beta   90.00
_cell.angle_gamma   90.00
#
_symmetry.space_group_name_H-M   'P 1'
#
loop_
_entity.id
_entity.type
_entity.pdbx_description
1 polymer ?
#
loop_
_entity_poly.entity_id
_entity_poly.type
_entity_poly.pdbx_seq_one_letter_code
_entity_poly.pdbx_strand_id
1 'polypeptide(L)'
;TVNGAVRVAQLAAEHGSRLLMVSGFMLENQAHLQRIGIDLNDPLQTDWPALYRRVGGYEGSKLEAHFRVLDCMHQLGGELTVVHPATVCGDSRSGHILPAQPLAELISNLASGKLSAIPGSAAHWLPLVPVDFLAALMVAAAFDPQQVGRQILALDERTPNLAQMLEVLAAPLGVQAPRRFLPIGLLRWLLKIPGLPALLRTSPESLDFIQTTRFDTSAAKALAARHQLAWPDLQQAMQTTARYVAVS
;
A
#
# COMPACT_ATOMS: atom_id res chain seq x y z
N THR A 1 -1.41 -16.54 -9.01
CA THR A 1 -1.98 -15.59 -7.99
C THR A 1 -3.50 -15.54 -8.13
N VAL A 2 -4.05 -15.16 -9.31
CA VAL A 2 -5.51 -14.98 -9.51
C VAL A 2 -6.30 -16.26 -9.20
N ASN A 3 -5.99 -17.37 -9.88
CA ASN A 3 -6.70 -18.64 -9.69
C ASN A 3 -6.61 -19.17 -8.25
N GLY A 4 -5.45 -18.96 -7.58
CA GLY A 4 -5.29 -19.33 -6.18
C GLY A 4 -6.20 -18.54 -5.25
N ALA A 5 -6.32 -17.22 -5.47
CA ALA A 5 -7.20 -16.37 -4.67
C ALA A 5 -8.69 -16.75 -4.86
N VAL A 6 -9.10 -16.99 -6.11
CA VAL A 6 -10.48 -17.44 -6.41
C VAL A 6 -10.75 -18.82 -5.78
N ARG A 7 -9.79 -19.75 -5.84
CA ARG A 7 -9.98 -21.07 -5.21
C ARG A 7 -10.14 -20.99 -3.70
N VAL A 8 -9.37 -20.12 -3.03
CA VAL A 8 -9.54 -19.85 -1.57
C VAL A 8 -10.92 -19.26 -1.28
N ALA A 9 -11.40 -18.34 -2.13
CA ALA A 9 -12.73 -17.76 -2.00
C ALA A 9 -13.84 -18.82 -2.14
N GLN A 10 -13.73 -19.70 -3.14
CA GLN A 10 -14.65 -20.84 -3.31
C GLN A 10 -14.69 -21.73 -2.09
N LEU A 11 -13.52 -22.15 -1.59
CA LEU A 11 -13.42 -22.99 -0.40
C LEU A 11 -14.03 -22.33 0.83
N ALA A 12 -13.80 -21.03 1.03
CA ALA A 12 -14.39 -20.30 2.13
C ALA A 12 -15.93 -20.31 2.05
N ALA A 13 -16.48 -20.03 0.87
CA ALA A 13 -17.93 -20.04 0.65
C ALA A 13 -18.53 -21.45 0.81
N GLU A 14 -17.90 -22.49 0.22
CA GLU A 14 -18.32 -23.89 0.32
C GLU A 14 -18.40 -24.37 1.80
N HIS A 15 -17.52 -23.85 2.66
CA HIS A 15 -17.48 -24.24 4.08
C HIS A 15 -18.18 -23.23 5.01
N GLY A 16 -18.88 -22.25 4.47
CA GLY A 16 -19.53 -21.20 5.27
C GLY A 16 -18.55 -20.37 6.13
N SER A 17 -17.29 -20.29 5.69
CA SER A 17 -16.26 -19.54 6.40
C SER A 17 -16.20 -18.11 5.88
N ARG A 18 -16.05 -17.16 6.82
CA ARG A 18 -15.78 -15.77 6.45
C ARG A 18 -14.38 -15.64 5.85
N LEU A 19 -14.27 -14.91 4.73
CA LEU A 19 -13.00 -14.59 4.10
C LEU A 19 -12.60 -13.14 4.42
N LEU A 20 -11.39 -12.95 4.93
CA LEU A 20 -10.73 -11.64 4.92
C LEU A 20 -9.70 -11.62 3.80
N MET A 21 -9.87 -10.70 2.86
CA MET A 21 -8.95 -10.51 1.74
C MET A 21 -8.08 -9.28 1.97
N VAL A 22 -6.76 -9.43 1.80
CA VAL A 22 -5.84 -8.30 1.71
C VAL A 22 -5.65 -7.93 0.25
N SER A 23 -6.04 -6.71 -0.10
CA SER A 23 -5.90 -6.16 -1.44
C SER A 23 -4.85 -5.04 -1.47
N GLY A 24 -5.06 -3.94 -2.19
CA GLY A 24 -4.11 -2.83 -2.25
C GLY A 24 -4.81 -1.48 -2.29
N PHE A 25 -4.20 -0.48 -1.68
CA PHE A 25 -4.80 0.86 -1.61
C PHE A 25 -4.99 1.53 -2.98
N MET A 26 -4.31 1.06 -4.02
CA MET A 26 -4.48 1.56 -5.39
C MET A 26 -5.94 1.45 -5.89
N LEU A 27 -6.73 0.52 -5.31
CA LEU A 27 -8.15 0.36 -5.62
C LEU A 27 -9.01 1.54 -5.17
N GLU A 28 -8.53 2.34 -4.22
CA GLU A 28 -9.18 3.57 -3.80
C GLU A 28 -8.98 4.73 -4.79
N ASN A 29 -8.02 4.60 -5.72
CA ASN A 29 -7.73 5.64 -6.71
C ASN A 29 -8.45 5.36 -8.03
N GLN A 30 -9.73 5.72 -8.12
CA GLN A 30 -10.56 5.51 -9.31
C GLN A 30 -9.95 6.13 -10.58
N ALA A 31 -9.34 7.32 -10.47
CA ALA A 31 -8.70 7.96 -11.61
C ALA A 31 -7.48 7.14 -12.12
N HIS A 32 -6.74 6.49 -11.22
CA HIS A 32 -5.70 5.55 -11.61
C HIS A 32 -6.27 4.33 -12.31
N LEU A 33 -7.30 3.70 -11.75
CA LEU A 33 -7.96 2.52 -12.33
C LEU A 33 -8.47 2.79 -13.74
N GLN A 34 -9.17 3.91 -13.95
CA GLN A 34 -9.64 4.32 -15.28
C GLN A 34 -8.48 4.55 -16.25
N ARG A 35 -7.42 5.23 -15.82
CA ARG A 35 -6.23 5.51 -16.64
C ARG A 35 -5.53 4.23 -17.11
N ILE A 36 -5.50 3.19 -16.29
CA ILE A 36 -4.92 1.90 -16.65
C ILE A 36 -5.88 0.99 -17.42
N GLY A 37 -7.13 1.40 -17.59
CA GLY A 37 -8.12 0.72 -18.44
C GLY A 37 -9.01 -0.28 -17.71
N ILE A 38 -9.19 -0.13 -16.39
CA ILE A 38 -10.23 -0.86 -15.66
C ILE A 38 -11.59 -0.25 -16.01
N ASP A 39 -12.53 -1.08 -16.41
CA ASP A 39 -13.94 -0.67 -16.50
C ASP A 39 -14.56 -0.69 -15.11
N LEU A 40 -14.81 0.50 -14.55
CA LEU A 40 -15.38 0.61 -13.21
C LEU A 40 -16.87 0.23 -13.14
N ASN A 41 -17.57 0.18 -14.29
CA ASN A 41 -18.98 -0.25 -14.33
C ASN A 41 -19.08 -1.78 -14.37
N ASP A 42 -18.16 -2.44 -15.07
CA ASP A 42 -18.05 -3.90 -15.12
C ASP A 42 -16.57 -4.32 -15.13
N PRO A 43 -15.91 -4.37 -13.97
CA PRO A 43 -14.50 -4.70 -13.87
C PRO A 43 -14.14 -6.07 -14.44
N LEU A 44 -15.09 -7.01 -14.53
CA LEU A 44 -14.85 -8.34 -15.08
C LEU A 44 -14.68 -8.33 -16.60
N GLN A 45 -15.23 -7.33 -17.30
CA GLN A 45 -15.07 -7.12 -18.75
C GLN A 45 -13.78 -6.37 -19.12
N THR A 46 -12.96 -6.04 -18.16
CA THR A 46 -11.64 -5.41 -18.41
C THR A 46 -10.79 -6.29 -19.34
N ASP A 47 -10.12 -5.68 -20.33
CA ASP A 47 -9.11 -6.37 -21.15
C ASP A 47 -7.87 -6.65 -20.30
N TRP A 48 -7.92 -7.73 -19.52
CA TRP A 48 -6.85 -8.14 -18.61
C TRP A 48 -5.51 -8.35 -19.32
N PRO A 49 -5.43 -8.99 -20.49
CA PRO A 49 -4.18 -9.10 -21.25
C PRO A 49 -3.56 -7.75 -21.59
N ALA A 50 -4.35 -6.76 -22.01
CA ALA A 50 -3.86 -5.42 -22.29
C ALA A 50 -3.43 -4.71 -21.00
N LEU A 51 -4.16 -4.89 -19.90
CA LEU A 51 -3.83 -4.33 -18.60
C LEU A 51 -2.50 -4.90 -18.08
N TYR A 52 -2.29 -6.22 -18.14
CA TYR A 52 -1.03 -6.86 -17.74
C TYR A 52 0.18 -6.30 -18.51
N ARG A 53 0.03 -6.04 -19.82
CA ARG A 53 1.10 -5.40 -20.61
C ARG A 53 1.40 -3.97 -20.17
N ARG A 54 0.41 -3.27 -19.62
CA ARG A 54 0.52 -1.85 -19.22
C ARG A 54 1.10 -1.69 -17.82
N VAL A 55 0.64 -2.47 -16.84
CA VAL A 55 0.97 -2.30 -15.42
C VAL A 55 1.89 -3.40 -14.86
N GLY A 56 2.20 -4.42 -15.65
CA GLY A 56 3.01 -5.56 -15.21
C GLY A 56 2.22 -6.63 -14.48
N GLY A 57 2.90 -7.75 -14.23
CA GLY A 57 2.27 -8.95 -13.66
C GLY A 57 1.83 -8.80 -12.21
N TYR A 58 2.55 -8.03 -11.41
CA TYR A 58 2.24 -7.86 -9.98
C TYR A 58 0.93 -7.07 -9.80
N GLU A 59 0.88 -5.85 -10.30
CA GLU A 59 -0.31 -4.99 -10.16
C GLU A 59 -1.51 -5.61 -10.88
N GLY A 60 -1.33 -6.05 -12.13
CA GLY A 60 -2.40 -6.70 -12.90
C GLY A 60 -3.01 -7.89 -12.17
N SER A 61 -2.19 -8.79 -11.62
CA SER A 61 -2.70 -9.96 -10.90
C SER A 61 -3.40 -9.61 -9.58
N LYS A 62 -2.97 -8.56 -8.90
CA LYS A 62 -3.63 -8.06 -7.69
C LYS A 62 -5.01 -7.50 -8.00
N LEU A 63 -5.11 -6.68 -9.06
CA LEU A 63 -6.37 -6.08 -9.49
C LEU A 63 -7.36 -7.15 -9.99
N GLU A 64 -6.91 -8.03 -10.87
CA GLU A 64 -7.77 -9.11 -11.39
C GLU A 64 -8.24 -10.02 -10.26
N ALA A 65 -7.35 -10.44 -9.35
CA ALA A 65 -7.73 -11.27 -8.21
C ALA A 65 -8.77 -10.59 -7.32
N HIS A 66 -8.64 -9.28 -7.09
CA HIS A 66 -9.59 -8.52 -6.29
C HIS A 66 -11.01 -8.62 -6.89
N PHE A 67 -11.18 -8.25 -8.15
CA PHE A 67 -12.51 -8.23 -8.77
C PHE A 67 -13.11 -9.64 -8.92
N ARG A 68 -12.28 -10.64 -9.28
CA ARG A 68 -12.76 -12.03 -9.39
C ARG A 68 -13.13 -12.65 -8.04
N VAL A 69 -12.45 -12.30 -6.96
CA VAL A 69 -12.81 -12.76 -5.62
C VAL A 69 -14.09 -12.11 -5.15
N LEU A 70 -14.27 -10.80 -5.38
CA LEU A 70 -15.51 -10.10 -5.06
C LEU A 70 -16.71 -10.76 -5.78
N ASP A 71 -16.59 -11.00 -7.09
CA ASP A 71 -17.63 -11.64 -7.87
C ASP A 71 -17.92 -13.07 -7.41
N CYS A 72 -16.89 -13.88 -7.20
CA CYS A 72 -17.01 -15.26 -6.72
C CYS A 72 -17.75 -15.33 -5.38
N MET A 73 -17.36 -14.51 -4.41
CA MET A 73 -18.01 -14.49 -3.09
C MET A 73 -19.45 -13.99 -3.17
N HIS A 74 -19.72 -13.01 -4.04
CA HIS A 74 -21.09 -12.53 -4.29
C HIS A 74 -21.97 -13.61 -4.91
N GLN A 75 -21.48 -14.32 -5.93
CA GLN A 75 -22.23 -15.39 -6.60
C GLN A 75 -22.53 -16.58 -5.69
N LEU A 76 -21.60 -16.89 -4.78
CA LEU A 76 -21.74 -18.03 -3.84
C LEU A 76 -22.42 -17.63 -2.51
N GLY A 77 -22.80 -16.36 -2.33
CA GLY A 77 -23.38 -15.86 -1.08
C GLY A 77 -22.43 -15.94 0.12
N GLY A 78 -21.12 -15.90 -0.14
CA GLY A 78 -20.09 -16.00 0.88
C GLY A 78 -19.85 -14.67 1.63
N GLU A 79 -19.39 -14.76 2.88
CA GLU A 79 -19.05 -13.60 3.70
C GLU A 79 -17.62 -13.12 3.38
N LEU A 80 -17.48 -11.89 2.87
CA LEU A 80 -16.20 -11.28 2.52
C LEU A 80 -16.00 -9.95 3.21
N THR A 81 -14.81 -9.72 3.75
CA THR A 81 -14.31 -8.40 4.18
C THR A 81 -13.00 -8.14 3.44
N VAL A 82 -12.81 -6.95 2.91
CA VAL A 82 -11.57 -6.57 2.21
C VAL A 82 -10.84 -5.49 2.98
N VAL A 83 -9.52 -5.65 3.15
CA VAL A 83 -8.65 -4.62 3.70
C VAL A 83 -7.68 -4.16 2.62
N HIS A 84 -7.62 -2.84 2.42
CA HIS A 84 -6.70 -2.16 1.50
C HIS A 84 -5.57 -1.50 2.32
N PRO A 85 -4.45 -2.19 2.58
CA PRO A 85 -3.35 -1.56 3.28
C PRO A 85 -2.66 -0.52 2.40
N ALA A 86 -2.31 0.60 3.00
CA ALA A 86 -1.35 1.55 2.47
C ALA A 86 0.07 0.95 2.46
N THR A 87 1.09 1.75 2.18
CA THR A 87 2.48 1.31 2.30
C THR A 87 2.76 0.92 3.76
N VAL A 88 3.21 -0.31 3.95
CA VAL A 88 3.44 -0.83 5.30
C VAL A 88 4.73 -0.24 5.86
N CYS A 89 4.62 0.43 7.00
CA CYS A 89 5.73 0.83 7.85
C CYS A 89 6.15 -0.36 8.73
N GLY A 90 7.32 -0.29 9.34
CA GLY A 90 7.76 -1.31 10.30
C GLY A 90 6.84 -1.41 11.52
N ASP A 91 7.07 -2.42 12.32
CA ASP A 91 6.44 -2.57 13.64
C ASP A 91 6.69 -1.31 14.48
N SER A 92 5.64 -0.74 15.07
CA SER A 92 5.72 0.58 15.72
C SER A 92 6.65 0.61 16.94
N ARG A 93 6.94 -0.54 17.54
CA ARG A 93 7.77 -0.68 18.75
C ARG A 93 9.20 -1.06 18.42
N SER A 94 9.38 -2.08 17.58
CA SER A 94 10.70 -2.63 17.24
C SER A 94 11.30 -2.04 15.96
N GLY A 95 10.49 -1.45 15.11
CA GLY A 95 10.88 -0.98 13.78
C GLY A 95 11.08 -2.09 12.74
N HIS A 96 10.90 -3.36 13.13
CA HIS A 96 11.13 -4.49 12.25
C HIS A 96 10.34 -4.36 10.94
N ILE A 97 11.04 -4.41 9.83
CA ILE A 97 10.50 -4.35 8.47
C ILE A 97 11.30 -5.31 7.57
N LEU A 98 10.64 -5.95 6.62
CA LEU A 98 11.34 -6.79 5.66
C LEU A 98 12.15 -5.93 4.68
N PRO A 99 13.41 -6.30 4.34
CA PRO A 99 14.27 -5.50 3.47
C PRO A 99 13.71 -5.22 2.08
N ALA A 100 12.86 -6.11 1.55
CA ALA A 100 12.20 -5.96 0.24
C ALA A 100 10.98 -5.03 0.26
N GLN A 101 10.64 -4.41 1.40
CA GLN A 101 9.53 -3.46 1.45
C GLN A 101 9.95 -2.10 0.88
N PRO A 102 9.06 -1.40 0.13
CA PRO A 102 9.39 -0.12 -0.50
C PRO A 102 9.90 0.94 0.47
N LEU A 103 9.38 0.98 1.70
CA LEU A 103 9.84 1.92 2.71
C LEU A 103 11.25 1.58 3.22
N ALA A 104 11.61 0.29 3.36
CA ALA A 104 12.96 -0.11 3.75
C ALA A 104 13.98 0.26 2.68
N GLU A 105 13.65 0.07 1.40
CA GLU A 105 14.49 0.51 0.27
C GLU A 105 14.67 2.04 0.25
N LEU A 106 13.59 2.80 0.48
CA LEU A 106 13.64 4.25 0.57
C LEU A 106 14.57 4.71 1.70
N ILE A 107 14.47 4.11 2.88
CA ILE A 107 15.32 4.40 4.04
C ILE A 107 16.79 4.06 3.73
N SER A 108 17.06 2.91 3.12
CA SER A 108 18.41 2.49 2.72
C SER A 108 19.04 3.45 1.70
N ASN A 109 18.24 3.93 0.73
CA ASN A 109 18.68 4.93 -0.24
C ASN A 109 18.95 6.29 0.43
N LEU A 110 18.14 6.68 1.39
CA LEU A 110 18.34 7.90 2.19
C LEU A 110 19.62 7.80 3.03
N ALA A 111 19.81 6.71 3.78
CA ALA A 111 20.98 6.46 4.62
C ALA A 111 22.29 6.44 3.81
N SER A 112 22.26 5.86 2.61
CA SER A 112 23.43 5.79 1.72
C SER A 112 23.67 7.04 0.86
N GLY A 113 22.89 8.11 1.04
CA GLY A 113 23.01 9.35 0.28
C GLY A 113 22.63 9.23 -1.22
N LYS A 114 21.99 8.14 -1.62
CA LYS A 114 21.55 7.91 -3.02
C LYS A 114 20.29 8.67 -3.38
N LEU A 115 19.50 9.08 -2.38
CA LEU A 115 18.29 9.87 -2.58
C LEU A 115 18.63 11.36 -2.67
N SER A 116 18.91 11.84 -3.89
CA SER A 116 19.34 13.23 -4.13
C SER A 116 18.19 14.22 -4.30
N ALA A 117 16.98 13.74 -4.53
CA ALA A 117 15.78 14.56 -4.74
C ALA A 117 14.51 13.85 -4.26
N ILE A 118 13.49 14.65 -3.97
CA ILE A 118 12.17 14.20 -3.52
C ILE A 118 11.30 13.96 -4.77
N PRO A 119 10.72 12.77 -4.96
CA PRO A 119 9.77 12.54 -6.05
C PRO A 119 8.53 13.43 -5.92
N GLY A 120 8.18 14.14 -6.98
CA GLY A 120 6.95 14.92 -7.06
C GLY A 120 7.08 16.37 -6.64
N SER A 121 6.24 16.82 -5.71
CA SER A 121 6.14 18.18 -5.20
C SER A 121 5.79 18.18 -3.71
N ALA A 122 5.68 19.37 -3.11
CA ALA A 122 5.29 19.50 -1.69
C ALA A 122 3.88 18.94 -1.36
N ALA A 123 3.02 18.77 -2.38
CA ALA A 123 1.68 18.19 -2.19
C ALA A 123 1.70 16.66 -2.13
N HIS A 124 2.81 16.03 -2.55
CA HIS A 124 2.89 14.56 -2.60
C HIS A 124 3.17 13.96 -1.23
N TRP A 125 2.60 12.79 -1.01
CA TRP A 125 2.77 12.01 0.20
C TRP A 125 2.78 10.51 -0.13
N LEU A 126 3.37 9.72 0.72
CA LEU A 126 3.34 8.26 0.65
C LEU A 126 2.49 7.77 1.82
N PRO A 127 1.26 7.25 1.56
CA PRO A 127 0.40 6.76 2.63
C PRO A 127 1.05 5.62 3.40
N LEU A 128 1.03 5.68 4.74
CA LEU A 128 1.65 4.68 5.61
C LEU A 128 0.65 4.05 6.58
N VAL A 129 0.95 2.82 6.98
CA VAL A 129 0.32 2.13 8.11
C VAL A 129 1.36 1.26 8.84
N PRO A 130 1.51 1.33 10.18
CA PRO A 130 2.37 0.42 10.93
C PRO A 130 1.86 -1.02 10.86
N VAL A 131 2.78 -2.00 10.69
CA VAL A 131 2.43 -3.40 10.44
C VAL A 131 1.69 -4.05 11.61
N ASP A 132 2.08 -3.74 12.84
CA ASP A 132 1.43 -4.24 14.06
C ASP A 132 -0.01 -3.71 14.19
N PHE A 133 -0.23 -2.43 13.90
CA PHE A 133 -1.58 -1.86 13.86
C PHE A 133 -2.42 -2.46 12.72
N LEU A 134 -1.84 -2.61 11.52
CA LEU A 134 -2.50 -3.25 10.40
C LEU A 134 -2.95 -4.67 10.77
N ALA A 135 -2.06 -5.45 11.38
CA ALA A 135 -2.39 -6.82 11.81
C ALA A 135 -3.54 -6.84 12.81
N ALA A 136 -3.51 -5.97 13.82
CA ALA A 136 -4.60 -5.85 14.80
C ALA A 136 -5.93 -5.44 14.15
N LEU A 137 -5.89 -4.47 13.22
CA LEU A 137 -7.07 -4.02 12.46
C LEU A 137 -7.64 -5.15 11.60
N MET A 138 -6.78 -5.94 10.95
CA MET A 138 -7.21 -7.11 10.16
C MET A 138 -7.87 -8.19 11.03
N VAL A 139 -7.31 -8.48 12.20
CA VAL A 139 -7.94 -9.42 13.14
C VAL A 139 -9.31 -8.90 13.58
N ALA A 140 -9.41 -7.62 13.95
CA ALA A 140 -10.69 -7.01 14.30
C ALA A 140 -11.69 -7.09 13.13
N ALA A 141 -11.26 -6.79 11.91
CA ALA A 141 -12.11 -6.86 10.71
C ALA A 141 -12.60 -8.30 10.42
N ALA A 142 -11.75 -9.30 10.64
CA ALA A 142 -12.10 -10.70 10.40
C ALA A 142 -13.19 -11.22 11.33
N PHE A 143 -13.19 -10.76 12.58
CA PHE A 143 -14.13 -11.25 13.61
C PHE A 143 -15.33 -10.33 13.86
N ASP A 144 -15.35 -9.11 13.34
CA ASP A 144 -16.48 -8.19 13.48
C ASP A 144 -17.56 -8.48 12.41
N PRO A 145 -18.76 -8.95 12.80
CA PRO A 145 -19.84 -9.22 11.84
C PRO A 145 -20.28 -8.00 11.02
N GLN A 146 -20.09 -6.79 11.56
CA GLN A 146 -20.47 -5.55 10.87
C GLN A 146 -19.53 -5.18 9.71
N GLN A 147 -18.43 -5.93 9.56
CA GLN A 147 -17.48 -5.72 8.47
C GLN A 147 -17.73 -6.63 7.25
N VAL A 148 -18.69 -7.55 7.34
CA VAL A 148 -19.08 -8.37 6.18
C VAL A 148 -19.60 -7.47 5.06
N GLY A 149 -19.08 -7.68 3.85
CA GLY A 149 -19.37 -6.87 2.67
C GLY A 149 -18.69 -5.49 2.65
N ARG A 150 -17.80 -5.19 3.63
CA ARG A 150 -17.09 -3.91 3.70
C ARG A 150 -15.69 -3.98 3.10
N GLN A 151 -15.26 -2.82 2.59
CA GLN A 151 -13.88 -2.56 2.19
C GLN A 151 -13.29 -1.50 3.14
N ILE A 152 -12.12 -1.75 3.68
CA ILE A 152 -11.51 -0.95 4.74
C ILE A 152 -10.14 -0.49 4.28
N LEU A 153 -9.96 0.81 4.10
CA LEU A 153 -8.66 1.39 3.80
C LEU A 153 -7.85 1.53 5.10
N ALA A 154 -6.82 0.70 5.24
CA ALA A 154 -5.90 0.73 6.37
C ALA A 154 -4.76 1.71 6.10
N LEU A 155 -4.93 2.95 6.54
CA LEU A 155 -4.06 4.09 6.31
C LEU A 155 -4.09 5.01 7.54
N ASP A 156 -2.91 5.45 8.00
CA ASP A 156 -2.81 6.51 9.01
C ASP A 156 -2.93 7.89 8.34
N GLU A 157 -4.05 8.57 8.55
CA GLU A 157 -4.30 9.90 7.96
C GLU A 157 -3.31 11.00 8.41
N ARG A 158 -2.60 10.76 9.53
CA ARG A 158 -1.57 11.66 10.05
C ARG A 158 -0.26 11.57 9.26
N THR A 159 -0.19 10.67 8.27
CA THR A 159 1.00 10.55 7.40
C THR A 159 1.33 11.91 6.79
N PRO A 160 2.54 12.45 7.05
CA PRO A 160 2.94 13.76 6.55
C PRO A 160 3.19 13.74 5.03
N ASN A 161 3.43 14.91 4.44
CA ASN A 161 3.90 14.94 3.06
C ASN A 161 5.29 14.29 2.93
N LEU A 162 5.68 13.95 1.70
CA LEU A 162 6.89 13.17 1.45
C LEU A 162 8.17 13.88 1.93
N ALA A 163 8.23 15.21 1.83
CA ALA A 163 9.38 15.97 2.32
C ALA A 163 9.52 15.87 3.83
N GLN A 164 8.43 16.11 4.56
CA GLN A 164 8.41 15.97 6.03
C GLN A 164 8.67 14.53 6.48
N MET A 165 8.13 13.55 5.76
CA MET A 165 8.41 12.14 6.04
C MET A 165 9.90 11.84 5.91
N LEU A 166 10.56 12.32 4.86
CA LEU A 166 12.00 12.13 4.67
C LEU A 166 12.82 12.83 5.75
N GLU A 167 12.40 13.99 6.25
CA GLU A 167 13.04 14.64 7.39
C GLU A 167 12.93 13.81 8.68
N VAL A 168 11.74 13.23 8.94
CA VAL A 168 11.51 12.34 10.10
C VAL A 168 12.37 11.08 10.00
N LEU A 169 12.50 10.50 8.81
CA LEU A 169 13.32 9.31 8.57
C LEU A 169 14.83 9.62 8.64
N ALA A 170 15.27 10.79 8.16
CA ALA A 170 16.68 11.20 8.14
C ALA A 170 17.24 11.50 9.53
N ALA A 171 16.41 12.05 10.43
CA ALA A 171 16.84 12.48 11.76
C ALA A 171 17.55 11.37 12.56
N PRO A 172 16.98 10.15 12.73
CA PRO A 172 17.65 9.08 13.48
C PRO A 172 18.84 8.47 12.74
N LEU A 173 18.98 8.72 11.43
CA LEU A 173 20.10 8.22 10.60
C LEU A 173 21.31 9.17 10.65
N GLY A 174 21.15 10.38 11.21
CA GLY A 174 22.19 11.40 11.21
C GLY A 174 22.52 11.96 9.82
N VAL A 175 21.61 11.83 8.86
CA VAL A 175 21.79 12.32 7.48
C VAL A 175 20.84 13.49 7.19
N GLN A 176 21.15 14.25 6.14
CA GLN A 176 20.25 15.33 5.70
C GLN A 176 19.25 14.80 4.68
N ALA A 177 17.97 15.11 4.88
CA ALA A 177 16.94 14.84 3.89
C ALA A 177 17.15 15.69 2.62
N PRO A 178 16.85 15.17 1.42
CA PRO A 178 16.87 15.95 0.19
C PRO A 178 15.84 17.09 0.26
N ARG A 179 16.17 18.22 -0.36
CA ARG A 179 15.31 19.42 -0.37
C ARG A 179 14.76 19.76 -1.75
N ARG A 180 15.34 19.19 -2.80
CA ARG A 180 14.95 19.46 -4.18
C ARG A 180 13.88 18.49 -4.63
N PHE A 181 12.85 19.01 -5.26
CA PHE A 181 11.80 18.17 -5.87
C PHE A 181 12.19 17.80 -7.30
N LEU A 182 11.84 16.60 -7.71
CA LEU A 182 11.97 16.11 -9.08
C LEU A 182 10.60 15.62 -9.57
N PRO A 183 10.04 16.21 -10.65
CA PRO A 183 8.72 15.82 -11.15
C PRO A 183 8.62 14.32 -11.43
N ILE A 184 7.52 13.68 -11.00
CA ILE A 184 7.31 12.23 -11.16
C ILE A 184 7.41 11.82 -12.64
N GLY A 185 6.89 12.66 -13.57
CA GLY A 185 6.99 12.38 -15.00
C GLY A 185 8.43 12.26 -15.51
N LEU A 186 9.32 13.13 -15.03
CA LEU A 186 10.74 13.08 -15.36
C LEU A 186 11.41 11.85 -14.76
N LEU A 187 11.09 11.50 -13.49
CA LEU A 187 11.58 10.29 -12.85
C LEU A 187 11.14 9.04 -13.60
N ARG A 188 9.88 8.94 -13.98
CA ARG A 188 9.36 7.81 -14.77
C ARG A 188 10.09 7.68 -16.11
N TRP A 189 10.43 8.81 -16.74
CA TRP A 189 11.20 8.80 -17.98
C TRP A 189 12.64 8.31 -17.74
N LEU A 190 13.32 8.81 -16.71
CA LEU A 190 14.66 8.37 -16.33
C LEU A 190 14.71 6.88 -15.99
N LEU A 191 13.72 6.35 -15.25
CA LEU A 191 13.64 4.93 -14.88
C LEU A 191 13.38 3.97 -16.06
N LYS A 192 13.08 4.51 -17.27
CA LYS A 192 13.03 3.71 -18.49
C LYS A 192 14.42 3.45 -19.11
N ILE A 193 15.46 4.15 -18.65
CA ILE A 193 16.83 3.96 -19.13
C ILE A 193 17.35 2.64 -18.58
N PRO A 194 17.80 1.70 -19.45
CA PRO A 194 18.32 0.41 -19.01
C PRO A 194 19.44 0.54 -17.97
N GLY A 195 19.31 -0.21 -16.87
CA GLY A 195 20.30 -0.23 -15.77
C GLY A 195 20.07 0.84 -14.69
N LEU A 196 19.37 1.92 -14.97
CA LEU A 196 19.13 3.01 -14.01
C LEU A 196 18.23 2.58 -12.83
N PRO A 197 17.13 1.81 -13.03
CA PRO A 197 16.33 1.28 -11.92
C PRO A 197 17.13 0.43 -10.95
N ALA A 198 18.01 -0.43 -11.47
CA ALA A 198 18.88 -1.27 -10.64
C ALA A 198 19.91 -0.45 -9.86
N LEU A 199 20.48 0.59 -10.47
CA LEU A 199 21.43 1.50 -9.81
C LEU A 199 20.77 2.29 -8.68
N LEU A 200 19.52 2.78 -8.92
CA LEU A 200 18.75 3.56 -7.96
C LEU A 200 17.99 2.67 -6.96
N ARG A 201 17.99 1.36 -7.14
CA ARG A 201 17.18 0.40 -6.37
C ARG A 201 15.72 0.88 -6.22
N THR A 202 15.15 1.39 -7.31
CA THR A 202 13.81 1.95 -7.33
C THR A 202 13.10 1.44 -8.58
N SER A 203 11.93 0.86 -8.40
CA SER A 203 11.10 0.45 -9.52
C SER A 203 10.16 1.58 -9.98
N PRO A 204 9.81 1.65 -11.27
CA PRO A 204 8.81 2.61 -11.73
C PRO A 204 7.47 2.49 -11.01
N GLU A 205 7.09 1.27 -10.61
CA GLU A 205 5.84 0.98 -9.88
C GLU A 205 5.84 1.62 -8.48
N SER A 206 7.01 1.79 -7.83
CA SER A 206 7.08 2.42 -6.51
C SER A 206 6.64 3.90 -6.54
N LEU A 207 6.71 4.57 -7.70
CA LEU A 207 6.21 5.93 -7.87
C LEU A 207 4.67 6.03 -7.88
N ASP A 208 3.98 4.93 -8.16
CA ASP A 208 2.51 4.92 -8.19
C ASP A 208 1.91 4.91 -6.78
N PHE A 209 2.70 4.57 -5.76
CA PHE A 209 2.31 4.70 -4.35
C PHE A 209 2.35 6.15 -3.84
N ILE A 210 3.03 7.06 -4.55
CA ILE A 210 3.13 8.47 -4.18
C ILE A 210 1.91 9.20 -4.71
N GLN A 211 1.11 9.77 -3.81
CA GLN A 211 -0.20 10.33 -4.10
C GLN A 211 -0.25 11.84 -3.79
N THR A 212 -1.21 12.55 -4.39
CA THR A 212 -1.58 13.92 -4.00
C THR A 212 -2.96 13.97 -3.33
N THR A 213 -3.81 12.99 -3.65
CA THR A 213 -5.17 12.86 -3.09
C THR A 213 -5.11 12.27 -1.69
N ARG A 214 -5.87 12.85 -0.75
CA ARG A 214 -6.13 12.26 0.57
C ARG A 214 -7.37 11.39 0.47
N PHE A 215 -7.34 10.27 1.20
CA PHE A 215 -8.39 9.25 1.15
C PHE A 215 -9.23 9.26 2.43
N ASP A 216 -10.47 8.80 2.34
CA ASP A 216 -11.33 8.61 3.50
C ASP A 216 -10.89 7.37 4.32
N THR A 217 -10.63 7.59 5.59
CA THR A 217 -10.21 6.55 6.54
C THR A 217 -11.28 6.28 7.62
N SER A 218 -12.48 6.81 7.44
CA SER A 218 -13.56 6.74 8.43
C SER A 218 -13.89 5.30 8.84
N ALA A 219 -13.92 4.36 7.88
CA ALA A 219 -14.19 2.95 8.14
C ALA A 219 -13.13 2.32 9.06
N ALA A 220 -11.84 2.56 8.79
CA ALA A 220 -10.76 2.05 9.63
C ALA A 220 -10.77 2.67 11.03
N LYS A 221 -11.05 3.98 11.13
CA LYS A 221 -11.18 4.67 12.42
C LYS A 221 -12.36 4.14 13.25
N ALA A 222 -13.51 3.93 12.61
CA ALA A 222 -14.68 3.39 13.29
C ALA A 222 -14.44 1.97 13.79
N LEU A 223 -13.79 1.12 12.98
CA LEU A 223 -13.41 -0.24 13.38
C LEU A 223 -12.41 -0.22 14.54
N ALA A 224 -11.35 0.60 14.43
CA ALA A 224 -10.36 0.74 15.49
C ALA A 224 -10.99 1.21 16.81
N ALA A 225 -11.86 2.22 16.78
CA ALA A 225 -12.56 2.72 17.96
C ALA A 225 -13.45 1.65 18.62
N ARG A 226 -14.21 0.89 17.81
CA ARG A 226 -15.07 -0.19 18.30
C ARG A 226 -14.29 -1.31 19.02
N HIS A 227 -13.13 -1.63 18.49
CA HIS A 227 -12.27 -2.69 19.07
C HIS A 227 -11.17 -2.14 19.98
N GLN A 228 -11.26 -0.85 20.37
CA GLN A 228 -10.31 -0.19 21.28
C GLN A 228 -8.84 -0.30 20.83
N LEU A 229 -8.61 -0.30 19.51
CA LEU A 229 -7.29 -0.31 18.93
C LEU A 229 -6.71 1.10 18.93
N ALA A 230 -5.64 1.30 19.68
CA ALA A 230 -4.94 2.58 19.72
C ALA A 230 -4.04 2.72 18.48
N TRP A 231 -4.20 3.84 17.77
CA TRP A 231 -3.28 4.21 16.69
C TRP A 231 -1.90 4.51 17.26
N PRO A 232 -0.84 3.84 16.81
CA PRO A 232 0.53 4.15 17.23
C PRO A 232 0.93 5.59 16.92
N ASP A 233 1.94 6.11 17.60
CA ASP A 233 2.60 7.34 17.16
C ASP A 233 3.35 7.06 15.86
N LEU A 234 2.83 7.59 14.75
CA LEU A 234 3.37 7.33 13.42
C LEU A 234 4.77 7.92 13.25
N GLN A 235 5.04 9.09 13.85
CA GLN A 235 6.36 9.69 13.78
C GLN A 235 7.39 8.81 14.50
N GLN A 236 7.05 8.32 15.67
CA GLN A 236 7.89 7.37 16.41
C GLN A 236 8.08 6.07 15.63
N ALA A 237 7.02 5.50 15.04
CA ALA A 237 7.08 4.29 14.23
C ALA A 237 8.03 4.45 13.03
N MET A 238 7.95 5.57 12.31
CA MET A 238 8.87 5.90 11.21
C MET A 238 10.33 5.97 11.68
N GLN A 239 10.59 6.67 12.79
CA GLN A 239 11.95 6.81 13.34
C GLN A 239 12.51 5.46 13.81
N THR A 240 11.69 4.63 14.45
CA THR A 240 12.09 3.30 14.91
C THR A 240 12.38 2.39 13.72
N THR A 241 11.55 2.44 12.67
CA THR A 241 11.80 1.72 11.41
C THR A 241 13.11 2.18 10.76
N ALA A 242 13.39 3.49 10.74
CA ALA A 242 14.62 4.00 10.15
C ALA A 242 15.87 3.51 10.92
N ARG A 243 15.83 3.51 12.26
CA ARG A 243 16.93 2.94 13.08
C ARG A 243 17.12 1.45 12.81
N TYR A 244 16.03 0.69 12.73
CA TYR A 244 16.10 -0.75 12.44
C TYR A 244 16.79 -1.02 11.10
N VAL A 245 16.37 -0.35 10.02
CA VAL A 245 16.97 -0.53 8.68
C VAL A 245 18.44 -0.12 8.64
N ALA A 246 18.85 0.87 9.45
CA ALA A 246 20.24 1.32 9.48
C ALA A 246 21.22 0.31 10.11
N VAL A 247 20.72 -0.62 10.93
CA VAL A 247 21.56 -1.60 11.64
C VAL A 247 21.37 -3.04 11.14
N SER A 248 20.44 -3.27 10.20
CA SER A 248 20.19 -4.56 9.55
C SER A 248 20.95 -4.68 8.24
#